data_39ca344b0acf464eeba3e5c40dc176c9
#
_entry.id   39ca344b0acf464eeba3e5c40dc176c9
#
_cell.length_a   1.000
_cell.length_b   1.000
_cell.length_c   1.000
_cell.angle_alpha   90.00
_cell.angle_beta   90.00
_cell.angle_gamma   90.00
#
_symmetry.space_group_name_H-M   'P 1'
#
loop_
_entity.id
_entity.type
_entity.pdbx_description
1 polymer ?
#
loop_
_entity_poly.entity_id
_entity_poly.type
_entity_poly.pdbx_seq_one_letter_code
_entity_poly.pdbx_strand_id
1 'polypeptide(L)'
;MTARPHGMTRFEKLIAECLAGRAMGGTPLPQVLGSLLPQNPITGSLGDETILGALDALTDSMKTTAPVPGPADAGMTFFGQFVDHDVTFDATSSIGTVIDPGHIRNVRTPGLDLDCVYGDGPEATPHLYHPDHHGFLLYGRDESHNDLARNAHGTALIGDPRNDENILVSQVQGAFICLHNILMTKMEEGGDAATDVHACAQMGIRKSVWDELPAHLTSFEEVRRFVRLHYQWVVLNDMLPQFVEKEWLAKILAHPPFGPDAAIMPVEFAGAAYRFGHATVQPDYVLKAGGSPVGLFDTRGFGRRGPETDIEMGRFFSIGGAAAQKAQAVGTGMADDLFELPFVGEGFTVGTAAVSVAQAKKLGLRNMLRDRYALLLPS
;
A
#
# COMPACT_ATOMS: atom_id res chain seq x y z
N MET A 1 9.43 3.84 32.40
CA MET A 1 8.45 3.05 31.62
C MET A 1 7.07 3.41 32.12
N THR A 2 6.27 4.12 31.36
CA THR A 2 4.87 4.36 31.67
C THR A 2 4.09 3.11 31.24
N ALA A 3 3.37 2.49 32.19
CA ALA A 3 2.53 1.33 31.92
C ALA A 3 1.59 1.63 30.74
N ARG A 4 1.61 0.78 29.73
CA ARG A 4 0.69 0.88 28.59
C ARG A 4 -0.72 0.53 29.10
N PRO A 5 -1.74 1.34 28.80
CA PRO A 5 -3.10 1.01 29.21
C PRO A 5 -3.54 -0.31 28.58
N HIS A 6 -3.99 -1.24 29.40
CA HIS A 6 -4.53 -2.52 28.94
C HIS A 6 -5.86 -2.31 28.18
N GLY A 7 -6.03 -2.98 27.04
CA GLY A 7 -7.29 -3.03 26.31
C GLY A 7 -7.61 -1.85 25.40
N MET A 8 -6.68 -0.91 25.20
CA MET A 8 -6.88 0.17 24.25
C MET A 8 -6.58 -0.29 22.81
N THR A 9 -7.51 -0.01 21.91
CA THR A 9 -7.26 -0.14 20.48
C THR A 9 -6.12 0.81 20.05
N ARG A 10 -5.49 0.53 18.92
CA ARG A 10 -4.46 1.42 18.34
C ARG A 10 -4.96 2.88 18.26
N PHE A 11 -6.20 3.05 17.85
CA PHE A 11 -6.83 4.36 17.71
C PHE A 11 -6.97 5.09 19.05
N GLU A 12 -7.48 4.42 20.08
CA GLU A 12 -7.62 4.99 21.43
C GLU A 12 -6.26 5.33 22.03
N LYS A 13 -5.27 4.49 21.81
CA LYS A 13 -3.89 4.74 22.24
C LYS A 13 -3.30 5.97 21.56
N LEU A 14 -3.45 6.11 20.25
CA LEU A 14 -3.00 7.30 19.50
C LEU A 14 -3.71 8.56 19.98
N ILE A 15 -5.02 8.51 20.23
CA ILE A 15 -5.76 9.64 20.80
C ILE A 15 -5.22 9.98 22.19
N ALA A 16 -4.99 9.00 23.04
CA ALA A 16 -4.46 9.23 24.38
C ALA A 16 -3.06 9.85 24.36
N GLU A 17 -2.19 9.40 23.46
CA GLU A 17 -0.85 9.95 23.25
C GLU A 17 -0.89 11.38 22.69
N CYS A 18 -1.78 11.66 21.74
CA CYS A 18 -2.02 13.01 21.23
C CYS A 18 -2.50 13.98 22.32
N LEU A 19 -3.48 13.54 23.12
CA LEU A 19 -4.03 14.34 24.23
C LEU A 19 -3.00 14.58 25.34
N ALA A 20 -2.08 13.65 25.56
CA ALA A 20 -0.99 13.79 26.52
C ALA A 20 0.13 14.74 26.04
N GLY A 21 0.04 15.32 24.85
CA GLY A 21 1.04 16.24 24.30
C GLY A 21 2.42 15.61 24.05
N ARG A 22 2.49 14.30 23.95
CA ARG A 22 3.75 13.60 23.64
C ARG A 22 3.97 13.59 22.15
N ALA A 23 4.88 14.44 21.71
CA ALA A 23 5.50 14.31 20.39
C ALA A 23 6.34 13.01 20.40
N MET A 24 5.90 12.00 19.72
CA MET A 24 6.67 10.82 19.35
C MET A 24 7.57 11.22 18.18
N GLY A 25 8.65 11.97 18.41
CA GLY A 25 9.67 12.29 17.41
C GLY A 25 9.11 12.80 16.05
N GLY A 26 7.94 13.43 16.03
CA GLY A 26 7.23 13.84 14.85
C GLY A 26 5.81 14.35 15.17
N THR A 27 5.02 14.58 14.15
CA THR A 27 3.65 15.09 14.25
C THR A 27 2.73 14.07 14.94
N PRO A 28 1.86 14.49 15.90
CA PRO A 28 0.97 13.57 16.60
C PRO A 28 -0.04 12.91 15.66
N LEU A 29 -0.39 11.64 15.93
CA LEU A 29 -1.42 10.88 15.21
C LEU A 29 -2.74 10.86 16.00
N PRO A 30 -3.92 10.83 15.35
CA PRO A 30 -4.13 10.93 13.89
C PRO A 30 -3.75 12.33 13.38
N GLN A 31 -3.01 12.33 12.28
CA GLN A 31 -2.49 13.56 11.69
C GLN A 31 -3.56 14.25 10.85
N VAL A 32 -3.68 15.57 10.98
CA VAL A 32 -4.36 16.40 9.97
C VAL A 32 -3.52 16.35 8.70
N LEU A 33 -4.14 16.16 7.55
CA LEU A 33 -3.45 16.26 6.28
C LEU A 33 -2.93 17.69 6.08
N GLY A 34 -1.68 17.80 5.65
CA GLY A 34 -1.11 19.09 5.22
C GLY A 34 -1.59 19.49 3.83
N SER A 35 -1.19 20.65 3.35
CA SER A 35 -1.41 21.09 1.99
C SER A 35 -0.13 21.55 1.34
N LEU A 36 0.11 21.17 0.10
CA LEU A 36 1.21 21.64 -0.76
C LEU A 36 0.83 22.92 -1.49
N LEU A 37 -0.47 23.10 -1.76
CA LEU A 37 -1.00 24.23 -2.48
C LEU A 37 -1.46 25.31 -1.49
N PRO A 38 -1.40 26.61 -1.87
CA PRO A 38 -1.98 27.66 -1.07
C PRO A 38 -3.46 27.36 -0.82
N GLN A 39 -3.87 27.39 0.44
CA GLN A 39 -5.27 27.22 0.81
C GLN A 39 -6.05 28.51 0.54
N ASN A 40 -6.27 28.81 -0.71
CA ASN A 40 -7.33 29.72 -1.07
C ASN A 40 -8.56 28.87 -1.37
N PRO A 41 -9.67 29.05 -0.67
CA PRO A 41 -10.88 28.33 -1.06
C PRO A 41 -11.18 28.67 -2.52
N ILE A 42 -11.40 27.65 -3.34
CA ILE A 42 -11.97 27.84 -4.67
C ILE A 42 -13.25 28.63 -4.44
N THR A 43 -13.24 29.89 -4.86
CA THR A 43 -14.36 30.80 -4.67
C THR A 43 -15.56 30.53 -5.59
N GLY A 44 -15.45 29.47 -6.41
CA GLY A 44 -16.59 28.80 -7.02
C GLY A 44 -16.75 27.49 -6.25
N SER A 45 -17.84 27.32 -5.55
CA SER A 45 -18.08 26.06 -4.82
C SER A 45 -17.86 24.85 -5.73
N LEU A 46 -17.36 23.73 -5.17
CA LEU A 46 -17.41 22.42 -5.84
C LEU A 46 -18.84 22.03 -6.29
N GLY A 47 -19.84 22.84 -5.96
CA GLY A 47 -21.21 22.79 -6.44
C GLY A 47 -21.46 23.60 -7.70
N ASP A 48 -20.47 24.24 -8.30
CA ASP A 48 -20.63 24.81 -9.62
C ASP A 48 -20.79 23.69 -10.64
N GLU A 49 -21.99 23.52 -11.17
CA GLU A 49 -22.34 22.48 -12.14
C GLU A 49 -21.44 22.53 -13.39
N THR A 50 -20.91 23.68 -13.74
CA THR A 50 -19.97 23.82 -14.87
C THR A 50 -18.64 23.16 -14.59
N ILE A 51 -18.08 23.36 -13.40
CA ILE A 51 -16.81 22.71 -12.99
C ILE A 51 -17.02 21.21 -12.87
N LEU A 52 -18.08 20.78 -12.20
CA LEU A 52 -18.40 19.36 -12.06
C LEU A 52 -18.62 18.70 -13.42
N GLY A 53 -19.34 19.35 -14.33
CA GLY A 53 -19.55 18.85 -15.68
C GLY A 53 -18.25 18.74 -16.49
N ALA A 54 -17.33 19.69 -16.35
CA ALA A 54 -16.02 19.61 -16.98
C ALA A 54 -15.15 18.46 -16.42
N LEU A 55 -15.16 18.27 -15.10
CA LEU A 55 -14.47 17.16 -14.44
C LEU A 55 -15.07 15.79 -14.80
N ASP A 56 -16.38 15.70 -14.93
CA ASP A 56 -17.06 14.50 -15.39
C ASP A 56 -16.67 14.16 -16.84
N ALA A 57 -16.65 15.16 -17.73
CA ALA A 57 -16.22 14.96 -19.11
C ALA A 57 -14.74 14.53 -19.20
N LEU A 58 -13.86 15.11 -18.35
CA LEU A 58 -12.47 14.71 -18.24
C LEU A 58 -12.38 13.24 -17.83
N THR A 59 -13.02 12.83 -16.76
CA THR A 59 -12.96 11.46 -16.25
C THR A 59 -13.55 10.44 -17.24
N ASP A 60 -14.60 10.79 -17.96
CA ASP A 60 -15.15 9.93 -19.02
C ASP A 60 -14.18 9.78 -20.20
N SER A 61 -13.38 10.79 -20.50
CA SER A 61 -12.34 10.72 -21.53
C SER A 61 -11.13 9.84 -21.15
N MET A 62 -11.01 9.47 -19.89
CA MET A 62 -9.88 8.68 -19.39
C MET A 62 -10.04 7.17 -19.60
N LYS A 63 -11.19 6.71 -20.02
CA LYS A 63 -11.41 5.29 -20.30
C LYS A 63 -10.58 4.83 -21.49
N THR A 64 -9.84 3.73 -21.32
CA THR A 64 -9.11 3.11 -22.44
C THR A 64 -9.32 1.60 -22.46
N THR A 65 -9.60 1.08 -23.66
CA THR A 65 -9.69 -0.36 -23.96
C THR A 65 -8.38 -0.93 -24.50
N ALA A 66 -7.40 -0.07 -24.73
CA ALA A 66 -6.10 -0.44 -25.31
C ALA A 66 -4.97 0.18 -24.46
N PRO A 67 -4.70 -0.37 -23.28
CA PRO A 67 -3.60 0.11 -22.43
C PRO A 67 -2.26 -0.07 -23.14
N VAL A 68 -1.41 0.94 -23.04
CA VAL A 68 -0.06 0.93 -23.61
C VAL A 68 0.93 0.56 -22.50
N PRO A 69 1.76 -0.48 -22.67
CA PRO A 69 2.78 -0.83 -21.69
C PRO A 69 3.75 0.33 -21.45
N GLY A 70 3.99 0.63 -20.17
CA GLY A 70 4.96 1.62 -19.72
C GLY A 70 6.34 1.02 -19.43
N PRO A 71 7.27 1.82 -18.93
CA PRO A 71 8.59 1.34 -18.55
C PRO A 71 8.59 0.54 -17.25
N ALA A 72 7.66 0.83 -16.33
CA ALA A 72 7.60 0.21 -15.03
C ALA A 72 7.16 -1.26 -15.09
N ASP A 73 7.67 -2.06 -14.17
CA ASP A 73 7.23 -3.43 -13.99
C ASP A 73 5.81 -3.49 -13.40
N ALA A 74 5.00 -4.44 -13.82
CA ALA A 74 3.62 -4.59 -13.34
C ALA A 74 3.52 -4.76 -11.82
N GLY A 75 4.50 -5.40 -11.21
CA GLY A 75 4.58 -5.54 -9.75
C GLY A 75 4.70 -4.21 -9.02
N MET A 76 5.27 -3.18 -9.64
CA MET A 76 5.41 -1.86 -9.02
C MET A 76 4.08 -1.15 -8.83
N THR A 77 3.05 -1.47 -9.61
CA THR A 77 1.67 -1.01 -9.34
C THR A 77 1.17 -1.51 -7.99
N PHE A 78 1.34 -2.79 -7.71
CA PHE A 78 0.87 -3.43 -6.47
C PHE A 78 1.81 -3.15 -5.28
N PHE A 79 3.10 -3.01 -5.54
CA PHE A 79 4.03 -2.51 -4.52
C PHE A 79 3.71 -1.05 -4.16
N GLY A 80 3.36 -0.21 -5.14
CA GLY A 80 2.86 1.14 -4.88
C GLY A 80 1.57 1.15 -4.06
N GLN A 81 0.65 0.23 -4.32
CA GLN A 81 -0.54 0.05 -3.50
C GLN A 81 -0.20 -0.34 -2.05
N PHE A 82 0.73 -1.27 -1.87
CA PHE A 82 1.25 -1.64 -0.55
C PHE A 82 1.86 -0.44 0.18
N VAL A 83 2.64 0.39 -0.52
CA VAL A 83 3.20 1.65 0.02
C VAL A 83 2.11 2.65 0.40
N ASP A 84 1.05 2.82 -0.44
CA ASP A 84 -0.10 3.67 -0.09
C ASP A 84 -0.75 3.22 1.21
N HIS A 85 -0.94 1.91 1.39
CA HIS A 85 -1.53 1.34 2.60
C HIS A 85 -0.66 1.53 3.84
N ASP A 86 0.64 1.62 3.68
CA ASP A 86 1.57 1.87 4.78
C ASP A 86 1.56 3.34 5.21
N VAL A 87 1.45 4.29 4.28
CA VAL A 87 1.60 5.73 4.59
C VAL A 87 0.28 6.48 4.71
N THR A 88 -0.84 5.91 4.25
CA THR A 88 -2.16 6.55 4.31
C THR A 88 -3.23 5.60 4.83
N PHE A 89 -4.01 6.04 5.79
CA PHE A 89 -5.25 5.39 6.20
C PHE A 89 -6.21 6.40 6.79
N ASP A 90 -7.36 6.60 6.11
CA ASP A 90 -8.47 7.34 6.66
C ASP A 90 -9.57 6.37 7.10
N ALA A 91 -9.84 6.36 8.40
CA ALA A 91 -10.85 5.48 9.00
C ALA A 91 -12.26 6.10 9.01
N THR A 92 -12.40 7.36 8.56
CA THR A 92 -13.64 8.13 8.68
C THR A 92 -14.38 8.31 7.37
N SER A 93 -13.67 8.31 6.24
CA SER A 93 -14.31 8.44 4.94
C SER A 93 -14.93 7.13 4.45
N SER A 94 -16.06 7.25 3.78
CA SER A 94 -16.70 6.13 3.08
C SER A 94 -17.12 6.56 1.68
N ILE A 95 -17.15 5.60 0.75
CA ILE A 95 -17.62 5.86 -0.61
C ILE A 95 -19.04 6.44 -0.58
N GLY A 96 -19.23 7.57 -1.25
CA GLY A 96 -20.53 8.26 -1.30
C GLY A 96 -20.76 9.31 -0.23
N THR A 97 -19.82 9.51 0.71
CA THR A 97 -19.86 10.63 1.67
C THR A 97 -19.02 11.80 1.17
N VAL A 98 -19.55 13.01 1.29
CA VAL A 98 -18.78 14.24 1.08
C VAL A 98 -18.21 14.66 2.43
N ILE A 99 -16.90 14.62 2.55
CA ILE A 99 -16.19 15.04 3.76
C ILE A 99 -15.33 16.26 3.40
N ASP A 100 -15.41 17.30 4.22
CA ASP A 100 -14.49 18.42 4.14
C ASP A 100 -13.04 17.91 4.29
N PRO A 101 -12.14 18.18 3.32
CA PRO A 101 -10.74 17.76 3.41
C PRO A 101 -10.04 18.12 4.71
N GLY A 102 -10.42 19.26 5.32
CA GLY A 102 -9.92 19.68 6.63
C GLY A 102 -10.29 18.75 7.79
N HIS A 103 -11.28 17.87 7.61
CA HIS A 103 -11.68 16.88 8.61
C HIS A 103 -11.11 15.47 8.37
N ILE A 104 -10.47 15.24 7.24
CA ILE A 104 -9.81 13.96 6.95
C ILE A 104 -8.57 13.81 7.84
N ARG A 105 -8.42 12.66 8.46
CA ARG A 105 -7.30 12.35 9.35
C ARG A 105 -6.56 11.12 8.86
N ASN A 106 -5.25 11.23 8.78
CA ASN A 106 -4.39 10.08 8.52
C ASN A 106 -4.02 9.39 9.84
N VAL A 107 -4.36 8.12 9.98
CA VAL A 107 -3.99 7.31 11.15
C VAL A 107 -2.72 6.50 10.92
N ARG A 108 -2.09 6.62 9.75
CA ARG A 108 -0.76 6.09 9.45
C ARG A 108 0.30 7.17 9.59
N THR A 109 1.52 6.77 9.84
CA THR A 109 2.66 7.67 9.72
C THR A 109 3.12 7.73 8.27
N PRO A 110 3.57 8.86 7.75
CA PRO A 110 4.16 8.94 6.41
C PRO A 110 5.62 8.43 6.38
N GLY A 111 6.04 7.67 7.38
CA GLY A 111 7.44 7.32 7.63
C GLY A 111 7.96 6.08 6.92
N LEU A 112 7.16 5.39 6.10
CA LEU A 112 7.52 4.10 5.50
C LEU A 112 8.00 3.10 6.57
N ASP A 113 7.19 2.88 7.60
CA ASP A 113 7.56 2.15 8.81
C ASP A 113 7.05 0.71 8.89
N LEU A 114 6.33 0.26 7.84
CA LEU A 114 5.76 -1.08 7.73
C LEU A 114 4.77 -1.44 8.86
N ASP A 115 4.01 -0.46 9.33
CA ASP A 115 2.94 -0.72 10.30
C ASP A 115 1.89 -1.68 9.74
N CYS A 116 1.70 -1.69 8.42
CA CYS A 116 0.84 -2.67 7.73
C CYS A 116 1.32 -4.11 7.90
N VAL A 117 2.61 -4.33 8.21
CA VAL A 117 3.21 -5.65 8.49
C VAL A 117 3.32 -5.91 10.00
N TYR A 118 3.89 -4.97 10.73
CA TYR A 118 4.27 -5.17 12.14
C TYR A 118 3.19 -4.77 13.14
N GLY A 119 2.15 -4.04 12.71
CA GLY A 119 1.23 -3.42 13.64
C GLY A 119 1.96 -2.57 14.68
N ASP A 120 1.50 -2.61 15.91
CA ASP A 120 2.14 -1.93 17.05
C ASP A 120 3.19 -2.81 17.79
N GLY A 121 3.61 -3.92 17.17
CA GLY A 121 4.58 -4.86 17.73
C GLY A 121 3.95 -6.03 18.50
N PRO A 122 4.79 -7.01 18.92
CA PRO A 122 4.28 -8.28 19.46
C PRO A 122 3.50 -8.14 20.77
N GLU A 123 3.78 -7.11 21.56
CA GLU A 123 3.06 -6.88 22.81
C GLU A 123 1.68 -6.23 22.63
N ALA A 124 1.55 -5.33 21.63
CA ALA A 124 0.33 -4.57 21.42
C ALA A 124 -0.60 -5.18 20.36
N THR A 125 -0.04 -5.93 19.41
CA THR A 125 -0.77 -6.63 18.36
C THR A 125 -0.35 -8.12 18.30
N PRO A 126 -0.48 -8.89 19.40
CA PRO A 126 0.05 -10.25 19.49
C PRO A 126 -0.55 -11.21 18.46
N HIS A 127 -1.73 -10.91 17.93
CA HIS A 127 -2.40 -11.73 16.91
C HIS A 127 -1.71 -11.72 15.54
N LEU A 128 -0.69 -10.88 15.35
CA LEU A 128 0.15 -10.87 14.15
C LEU A 128 1.41 -11.74 14.31
N TYR A 129 1.67 -12.22 15.52
CA TYR A 129 2.91 -12.88 15.87
C TYR A 129 2.70 -14.34 16.27
N HIS A 130 3.74 -15.15 16.09
CA HIS A 130 3.71 -16.55 16.45
C HIS A 130 3.66 -16.72 17.98
N PRO A 131 2.75 -17.53 18.53
CA PRO A 131 2.58 -17.63 19.99
C PRO A 131 3.77 -18.27 20.70
N ASP A 132 4.46 -19.20 20.05
CA ASP A 132 5.54 -20.00 20.63
C ASP A 132 6.95 -19.54 20.20
N HIS A 133 7.04 -18.66 19.19
CA HIS A 133 8.31 -18.13 18.68
C HIS A 133 8.28 -16.61 18.76
N HIS A 134 8.94 -16.07 19.79
CA HIS A 134 8.94 -14.64 20.07
C HIS A 134 9.50 -13.82 18.91
N GLY A 135 8.73 -12.85 18.44
CA GLY A 135 9.13 -11.94 17.37
C GLY A 135 8.89 -12.45 15.95
N PHE A 136 8.61 -13.73 15.74
CA PHE A 136 8.22 -14.23 14.42
C PHE A 136 6.81 -13.77 14.07
N LEU A 137 6.63 -13.32 12.83
CA LEU A 137 5.32 -12.97 12.30
C LEU A 137 4.55 -14.23 11.87
N LEU A 138 3.24 -14.22 12.07
CA LEU A 138 2.38 -15.28 11.56
C LEU A 138 2.40 -15.28 10.03
N TYR A 139 2.55 -16.48 9.46
CA TYR A 139 2.44 -16.70 8.03
C TYR A 139 1.61 -17.95 7.78
N GLY A 140 0.61 -17.84 6.92
CA GLY A 140 -0.34 -18.91 6.64
C GLY A 140 0.12 -19.85 5.54
N ARG A 141 1.39 -19.79 5.16
CA ARG A 141 1.97 -20.69 4.16
C ARG A 141 1.84 -22.13 4.62
N ASP A 142 1.31 -22.98 3.75
CA ASP A 142 1.44 -24.42 3.85
C ASP A 142 2.40 -24.94 2.76
N GLU A 143 2.56 -26.24 2.67
CA GLU A 143 3.48 -26.87 1.70
C GLU A 143 3.07 -26.65 0.24
N SER A 144 1.83 -26.28 -0.02
CA SER A 144 1.23 -26.23 -1.35
C SER A 144 1.10 -24.82 -1.94
N HIS A 145 0.99 -23.79 -1.11
CA HIS A 145 0.75 -22.42 -1.58
C HIS A 145 1.18 -21.33 -0.59
N ASN A 146 1.24 -20.09 -1.08
CA ASN A 146 1.58 -18.91 -0.30
C ASN A 146 0.32 -18.12 0.02
N ASP A 147 -0.28 -18.32 1.18
CA ASP A 147 -1.38 -17.49 1.70
C ASP A 147 -0.94 -16.77 2.98
N LEU A 148 -1.67 -15.75 3.37
CA LEU A 148 -1.52 -15.07 4.65
C LEU A 148 -2.11 -15.93 5.78
N ALA A 149 -1.63 -15.75 7.01
CA ALA A 149 -2.30 -16.33 8.18
C ALA A 149 -3.73 -15.79 8.27
N ARG A 150 -4.69 -16.68 8.54
CA ARG A 150 -6.11 -16.33 8.57
C ARG A 150 -6.81 -16.88 9.81
N ASN A 151 -7.79 -16.13 10.29
CA ASN A 151 -8.67 -16.61 11.34
C ASN A 151 -9.68 -17.67 10.80
N ALA A 152 -10.54 -18.17 11.69
CA ALA A 152 -11.55 -19.18 11.34
C ALA A 152 -12.56 -18.72 10.27
N HIS A 153 -12.75 -17.42 10.13
CA HIS A 153 -13.65 -16.81 9.13
C HIS A 153 -12.96 -16.51 7.78
N GLY A 154 -11.65 -16.83 7.65
CA GLY A 154 -10.89 -16.55 6.45
C GLY A 154 -10.31 -15.13 6.37
N THR A 155 -10.49 -14.30 7.38
CA THR A 155 -9.91 -12.95 7.44
C THR A 155 -8.41 -13.02 7.68
N ALA A 156 -7.63 -12.32 6.89
CA ALA A 156 -6.18 -12.26 7.03
C ALA A 156 -5.77 -11.58 8.36
N LEU A 157 -4.77 -12.15 9.02
CA LEU A 157 -4.17 -11.64 10.26
C LEU A 157 -2.93 -10.80 9.89
N ILE A 158 -3.16 -9.58 9.48
CA ILE A 158 -2.15 -8.61 9.03
C ILE A 158 -2.42 -7.23 9.62
N GLY A 159 -1.43 -6.35 9.62
CA GLY A 159 -1.54 -5.02 10.22
C GLY A 159 -2.46 -4.05 9.43
N ASP A 160 -2.70 -4.32 8.15
CA ASP A 160 -3.65 -3.56 7.34
C ASP A 160 -4.50 -4.49 6.47
N PRO A 161 -5.82 -4.57 6.70
CA PRO A 161 -6.70 -5.48 5.95
C PRO A 161 -6.77 -5.18 4.45
N ARG A 162 -6.43 -3.95 4.01
CA ARG A 162 -6.41 -3.60 2.59
C ARG A 162 -5.33 -4.35 1.82
N ASN A 163 -4.29 -4.85 2.50
CA ASN A 163 -3.27 -5.69 1.88
C ASN A 163 -3.74 -7.11 1.56
N ASP A 164 -5.01 -7.44 1.84
CA ASP A 164 -5.66 -8.67 1.39
C ASP A 164 -6.73 -8.43 0.29
N GLU A 165 -6.85 -7.23 -0.27
CA GLU A 165 -7.92 -6.91 -1.23
C GLU A 165 -7.71 -7.54 -2.61
N ASN A 166 -6.46 -7.82 -2.99
CA ASN A 166 -6.13 -8.62 -4.18
C ASN A 166 -4.94 -9.54 -3.91
N ILE A 167 -4.82 -10.60 -4.71
CA ILE A 167 -3.80 -11.63 -4.54
C ILE A 167 -2.37 -11.12 -4.77
N LEU A 168 -2.19 -10.02 -5.49
CA LEU A 168 -0.89 -9.46 -5.82
C LEU A 168 -0.34 -8.67 -4.64
N VAL A 169 -1.10 -7.69 -4.11
CA VAL A 169 -0.67 -6.94 -2.92
C VAL A 169 -0.54 -7.86 -1.69
N SER A 170 -1.39 -8.88 -1.60
CA SER A 170 -1.35 -9.87 -0.52
C SER A 170 -0.05 -10.69 -0.54
N GLN A 171 0.47 -11.02 -1.71
CA GLN A 171 1.75 -11.74 -1.80
C GLN A 171 2.96 -10.81 -1.64
N VAL A 172 2.83 -9.51 -1.92
CA VAL A 172 3.82 -8.50 -1.50
C VAL A 172 3.87 -8.42 0.04
N GLN A 173 2.73 -8.35 0.71
CA GLN A 173 2.63 -8.42 2.18
C GLN A 173 3.32 -9.69 2.72
N GLY A 174 3.01 -10.85 2.12
CA GLY A 174 3.62 -12.13 2.47
C GLY A 174 5.14 -12.16 2.27
N ALA A 175 5.65 -11.50 1.23
CA ALA A 175 7.09 -11.41 0.98
C ALA A 175 7.84 -10.67 2.10
N PHE A 176 7.28 -9.58 2.64
CA PHE A 176 7.87 -8.88 3.79
C PHE A 176 7.80 -9.70 5.08
N ILE A 177 6.71 -10.45 5.31
CA ILE A 177 6.59 -11.39 6.43
C ILE A 177 7.67 -12.48 6.30
N CYS A 178 7.83 -13.08 5.12
CA CYS A 178 8.86 -14.08 4.86
C CYS A 178 10.28 -13.54 5.06
N LEU A 179 10.57 -12.34 4.53
CA LEU A 179 11.87 -11.71 4.72
C LEU A 179 12.19 -11.53 6.20
N HIS A 180 11.22 -11.01 6.98
CA HIS A 180 11.39 -10.85 8.41
C HIS A 180 11.67 -12.20 9.10
N ASN A 181 10.86 -13.22 8.84
CA ASN A 181 10.99 -14.53 9.49
C ASN A 181 12.31 -15.24 9.11
N ILE A 182 12.77 -15.11 7.86
CA ILE A 182 14.07 -15.63 7.42
C ILE A 182 15.21 -14.95 8.20
N LEU A 183 15.15 -13.63 8.38
CA LEU A 183 16.16 -12.88 9.14
C LEU A 183 16.11 -13.22 10.64
N MET A 184 14.92 -13.46 11.21
CA MET A 184 14.78 -13.94 12.59
C MET A 184 15.42 -15.34 12.75
N THR A 185 15.16 -16.26 11.83
CA THR A 185 15.80 -17.57 11.82
C THR A 185 17.32 -17.45 11.72
N LYS A 186 17.81 -16.58 10.84
CA LYS A 186 19.23 -16.30 10.68
C LYS A 186 19.88 -15.78 11.97
N MET A 187 19.17 -14.90 12.67
CA MET A 187 19.63 -14.35 13.94
C MET A 187 19.70 -15.42 15.04
N GLU A 188 18.68 -16.28 15.16
CA GLU A 188 18.61 -17.30 16.23
C GLU A 188 19.55 -18.48 16.01
N GLU A 189 19.64 -18.97 14.79
CA GLU A 189 20.39 -20.20 14.47
C GLU A 189 21.86 -19.95 14.13
N GLY A 190 22.26 -18.71 13.97
CA GLY A 190 23.60 -18.37 13.51
C GLY A 190 23.88 -18.80 12.05
N GLY A 191 22.89 -19.41 11.41
CA GLY A 191 22.84 -19.84 10.02
C GLY A 191 23.55 -21.17 9.72
N ASP A 192 22.79 -22.15 9.20
CA ASP A 192 23.37 -23.31 8.53
C ASP A 192 23.73 -22.93 7.08
N ALA A 193 24.94 -23.23 6.65
CA ALA A 193 25.47 -22.86 5.34
C ALA A 193 24.60 -23.34 4.15
N ALA A 194 23.90 -24.47 4.26
CA ALA A 194 23.02 -24.99 3.21
C ALA A 194 21.73 -24.16 3.09
N THR A 195 21.12 -23.81 4.21
CA THR A 195 19.93 -22.94 4.29
C THR A 195 20.27 -21.52 3.83
N ASP A 196 21.44 -21.03 4.17
CA ASP A 196 21.95 -19.72 3.79
C ASP A 196 22.10 -19.55 2.29
N VAL A 197 22.63 -20.55 1.59
CA VAL A 197 22.79 -20.50 0.12
C VAL A 197 21.44 -20.40 -0.57
N HIS A 198 20.44 -21.16 -0.10
CA HIS A 198 19.10 -21.14 -0.66
C HIS A 198 18.38 -19.80 -0.39
N ALA A 199 18.46 -19.33 0.84
CA ALA A 199 17.89 -18.04 1.23
C ALA A 199 18.53 -16.86 0.46
N CYS A 200 19.85 -16.84 0.32
CA CYS A 200 20.57 -15.83 -0.47
C CYS A 200 20.14 -15.85 -1.94
N ALA A 201 20.00 -17.03 -2.54
CA ALA A 201 19.56 -17.16 -3.93
C ALA A 201 18.12 -16.65 -4.12
N GLN A 202 17.22 -16.96 -3.20
CA GLN A 202 15.82 -16.50 -3.25
C GLN A 202 15.69 -14.99 -3.05
N MET A 203 16.49 -14.40 -2.16
CA MET A 203 16.44 -12.98 -1.85
C MET A 203 17.37 -12.12 -2.71
N GLY A 204 18.20 -12.72 -3.57
CA GLY A 204 19.18 -12.01 -4.38
C GLY A 204 20.30 -11.34 -3.56
N ILE A 205 20.49 -11.75 -2.30
CA ILE A 205 21.53 -11.22 -1.41
C ILE A 205 22.86 -11.90 -1.71
N ARG A 206 23.96 -11.14 -1.80
CA ARG A 206 25.29 -11.72 -1.91
C ARG A 206 25.64 -12.49 -0.63
N LYS A 207 26.18 -13.69 -0.76
CA LYS A 207 26.52 -14.54 0.39
C LYS A 207 27.41 -13.85 1.41
N SER A 208 28.39 -13.04 0.98
CA SER A 208 29.24 -12.28 1.90
C SER A 208 28.45 -11.33 2.80
N VAL A 209 27.42 -10.65 2.24
CA VAL A 209 26.54 -9.77 3.02
C VAL A 209 25.67 -10.59 3.96
N TRP A 210 25.15 -11.72 3.49
CA TRP A 210 24.34 -12.63 4.30
C TRP A 210 25.10 -13.15 5.52
N ASP A 211 26.37 -13.53 5.33
CA ASP A 211 27.23 -14.05 6.41
C ASP A 211 27.57 -13.00 7.48
N GLU A 212 27.55 -11.71 7.10
CA GLU A 212 27.82 -10.60 8.03
C GLU A 212 26.57 -10.17 8.85
N LEU A 213 25.35 -10.50 8.39
CA LEU A 213 24.12 -10.07 9.06
C LEU A 213 24.00 -10.46 10.54
N PRO A 214 24.38 -11.68 10.99
CA PRO A 214 24.27 -12.06 12.40
C PRO A 214 25.08 -11.17 13.35
N ALA A 215 26.15 -10.54 12.87
CA ALA A 215 26.93 -9.59 13.67
C ALA A 215 26.16 -8.29 13.96
N HIS A 216 25.11 -8.01 13.20
CA HIS A 216 24.33 -6.78 13.25
C HIS A 216 22.87 -6.99 13.61
N LEU A 217 22.37 -8.24 13.57
CA LEU A 217 20.99 -8.60 13.89
C LEU A 217 20.99 -9.46 15.14
N THR A 218 20.87 -8.85 16.31
CA THR A 218 20.95 -9.51 17.61
C THR A 218 19.63 -9.45 18.40
N SER A 219 18.61 -8.84 17.82
CA SER A 219 17.28 -8.69 18.44
C SER A 219 16.19 -8.52 17.39
N PHE A 220 14.94 -8.80 17.78
CA PHE A 220 13.76 -8.50 16.97
C PHE A 220 13.74 -7.04 16.47
N GLU A 221 14.09 -6.08 17.32
CA GLU A 221 14.08 -4.67 16.95
C GLU A 221 15.10 -4.33 15.86
N GLU A 222 16.25 -4.99 15.85
CA GLU A 222 17.26 -4.81 14.80
C GLU A 222 16.84 -5.48 13.49
N VAL A 223 16.23 -6.65 13.55
CA VAL A 223 15.64 -7.29 12.37
C VAL A 223 14.54 -6.40 11.79
N ARG A 224 13.60 -5.93 12.62
CA ARG A 224 12.53 -5.01 12.20
C ARG A 224 13.11 -3.73 11.58
N ARG A 225 14.12 -3.14 12.21
CA ARG A 225 14.80 -1.95 11.68
C ARG A 225 15.46 -2.22 10.33
N PHE A 226 16.12 -3.36 10.17
CA PHE A 226 16.75 -3.73 8.91
C PHE A 226 15.72 -3.86 7.79
N VAL A 227 14.61 -4.57 8.03
CA VAL A 227 13.53 -4.75 7.05
C VAL A 227 12.92 -3.39 6.66
N ARG A 228 12.70 -2.49 7.62
CA ARG A 228 12.22 -1.13 7.35
C ARG A 228 13.18 -0.32 6.47
N LEU A 229 14.45 -0.34 6.80
CA LEU A 229 15.48 0.36 6.01
C LEU A 229 15.59 -0.22 4.60
N HIS A 230 15.48 -1.54 4.47
CA HIS A 230 15.45 -2.21 3.16
C HIS A 230 14.21 -1.81 2.35
N TYR A 231 13.04 -1.79 2.97
CA TYR A 231 11.80 -1.32 2.35
C TYR A 231 11.93 0.13 1.85
N GLN A 232 12.40 1.03 2.70
CA GLN A 232 12.66 2.43 2.35
C GLN A 232 13.64 2.54 1.18
N TRP A 233 14.69 1.72 1.21
CA TRP A 233 15.66 1.66 0.12
C TRP A 233 15.02 1.22 -1.21
N VAL A 234 14.18 0.19 -1.20
CA VAL A 234 13.45 -0.30 -2.38
C VAL A 234 12.52 0.79 -2.92
N VAL A 235 11.78 1.48 -2.06
CA VAL A 235 10.93 2.60 -2.48
C VAL A 235 11.75 3.68 -3.19
N LEU A 236 12.86 4.10 -2.60
CA LEU A 236 13.66 5.22 -3.11
C LEU A 236 14.50 4.87 -4.35
N ASN A 237 15.02 3.63 -4.43
CA ASN A 237 16.02 3.27 -5.41
C ASN A 237 15.51 2.32 -6.50
N ASP A 238 14.38 1.66 -6.30
CA ASP A 238 13.81 0.74 -7.27
C ASP A 238 12.42 1.19 -7.76
N MET A 239 11.47 1.49 -6.86
CA MET A 239 10.13 1.90 -7.23
C MET A 239 10.09 3.32 -7.84
N LEU A 240 10.55 4.33 -7.11
CA LEU A 240 10.45 5.73 -7.58
C LEU A 240 11.14 5.97 -8.92
N PRO A 241 12.33 5.41 -9.21
CA PRO A 241 12.96 5.59 -10.51
C PRO A 241 12.19 5.01 -11.70
N GLN A 242 11.22 4.13 -11.48
CA GLN A 242 10.37 3.58 -12.54
C GLN A 242 9.19 4.50 -12.89
N PHE A 243 8.85 5.46 -12.02
CA PHE A 243 7.71 6.37 -12.20
C PHE A 243 8.09 7.85 -12.26
N VAL A 244 9.22 8.23 -11.66
CA VAL A 244 9.66 9.62 -11.55
C VAL A 244 10.93 9.84 -12.35
N GLU A 245 10.97 10.88 -13.15
CA GLU A 245 12.17 11.27 -13.91
C GLU A 245 13.33 11.51 -12.94
N LYS A 246 14.50 10.94 -13.30
CA LYS A 246 15.70 10.94 -12.47
C LYS A 246 16.13 12.34 -12.01
N GLU A 247 15.98 13.34 -12.87
CA GLU A 247 16.37 14.73 -12.54
C GLU A 247 15.47 15.32 -11.47
N TRP A 248 14.17 15.06 -11.54
CA TRP A 248 13.20 15.52 -10.54
C TRP A 248 13.40 14.79 -9.22
N LEU A 249 13.58 13.48 -9.24
CA LEU A 249 13.86 12.69 -8.04
C LEU A 249 15.11 13.23 -7.31
N ALA A 250 16.21 13.47 -8.05
CA ALA A 250 17.42 14.02 -7.47
C ALA A 250 17.21 15.42 -6.85
N LYS A 251 16.45 16.29 -7.51
CA LYS A 251 16.14 17.64 -6.99
C LYS A 251 15.33 17.57 -5.69
N ILE A 252 14.30 16.70 -5.63
CA ILE A 252 13.43 16.57 -4.46
C ILE A 252 14.21 15.98 -3.28
N LEU A 253 15.05 14.99 -3.51
CA LEU A 253 15.88 14.38 -2.47
C LEU A 253 16.94 15.35 -1.92
N ALA A 254 17.48 16.23 -2.78
CA ALA A 254 18.43 17.26 -2.36
C ALA A 254 17.77 18.43 -1.62
N HIS A 255 16.50 18.73 -1.95
CA HIS A 255 15.76 19.86 -1.39
C HIS A 255 14.32 19.43 -1.05
N PRO A 256 14.14 18.63 0.03
CA PRO A 256 12.82 18.18 0.43
C PRO A 256 11.91 19.38 0.74
N PRO A 257 10.66 19.39 0.27
CA PRO A 257 9.76 20.53 0.43
C PRO A 257 9.36 20.79 1.89
N PHE A 258 9.52 19.78 2.73
CA PHE A 258 9.29 19.87 4.16
C PHE A 258 10.61 19.66 4.92
N GLY A 259 10.77 20.35 6.04
CA GLY A 259 11.93 20.15 6.92
C GLY A 259 11.95 18.74 7.53
N PRO A 260 13.10 18.30 8.06
CA PRO A 260 13.29 16.94 8.57
C PRO A 260 12.35 16.58 9.73
N ASP A 261 11.81 17.59 10.42
CA ASP A 261 10.92 17.40 11.57
C ASP A 261 9.42 17.43 11.21
N ALA A 262 9.09 17.66 9.94
CA ALA A 262 7.72 17.81 9.49
C ALA A 262 7.29 16.63 8.59
N ALA A 263 7.11 15.47 9.19
CA ALA A 263 6.49 14.34 8.51
C ALA A 263 4.98 14.59 8.35
N ILE A 264 4.59 15.33 7.32
CA ILE A 264 3.21 15.70 7.02
C ILE A 264 2.80 15.02 5.71
N MET A 265 1.65 14.34 5.73
CA MET A 265 1.04 13.80 4.52
C MET A 265 0.19 14.89 3.86
N PRO A 266 0.52 15.34 2.64
CA PRO A 266 -0.29 16.33 1.94
C PRO A 266 -1.60 15.70 1.43
N VAL A 267 -2.70 16.43 1.55
CA VAL A 267 -4.01 15.99 1.04
C VAL A 267 -3.98 15.80 -0.49
N GLU A 268 -3.28 16.67 -1.20
CA GLU A 268 -3.12 16.59 -2.65
C GLU A 268 -2.36 15.33 -3.06
N PHE A 269 -1.38 14.91 -2.25
CA PHE A 269 -0.65 13.67 -2.48
C PHE A 269 -1.54 12.46 -2.17
N ALA A 270 -2.03 12.33 -0.95
CA ALA A 270 -2.81 11.19 -0.50
C ALA A 270 -4.14 11.03 -1.26
N GLY A 271 -4.82 12.15 -1.53
CA GLY A 271 -6.13 12.17 -2.18
C GLY A 271 -6.07 12.13 -3.70
N ALA A 272 -5.00 12.63 -4.33
CA ALA A 272 -4.94 12.79 -5.77
C ALA A 272 -3.63 12.29 -6.40
N ALA A 273 -2.49 12.90 -6.15
CA ALA A 273 -1.28 12.63 -6.91
C ALA A 273 -0.79 11.18 -6.80
N TYR A 274 -0.78 10.61 -5.62
CA TYR A 274 -0.37 9.20 -5.44
C TYR A 274 -1.36 8.21 -6.07
N ARG A 275 -2.59 8.64 -6.35
CA ARG A 275 -3.60 7.81 -7.03
C ARG A 275 -3.32 7.59 -8.51
N PHE A 276 -2.20 8.09 -9.02
CA PHE A 276 -1.70 7.77 -10.37
C PHE A 276 -1.57 6.25 -10.59
N GLY A 277 -1.40 5.47 -9.52
CA GLY A 277 -1.36 4.01 -9.57
C GLY A 277 -2.54 3.37 -10.31
N HIS A 278 -3.72 4.00 -10.30
CA HIS A 278 -4.86 3.53 -11.10
C HIS A 278 -4.59 3.58 -12.62
N ALA A 279 -3.77 4.53 -13.08
CA ALA A 279 -3.38 4.63 -14.49
C ALA A 279 -2.32 3.59 -14.90
N THR A 280 -1.70 2.90 -13.94
CA THR A 280 -0.68 1.88 -14.21
C THR A 280 -1.23 0.45 -14.26
N VAL A 281 -2.52 0.27 -13.95
CA VAL A 281 -3.19 -1.02 -13.90
C VAL A 281 -3.44 -1.55 -15.31
N GLN A 282 -3.12 -2.81 -15.55
CA GLN A 282 -3.50 -3.56 -16.76
C GLN A 282 -4.84 -4.26 -16.54
N PRO A 283 -5.63 -4.51 -17.60
CA PRO A 283 -6.91 -5.20 -17.48
C PRO A 283 -6.76 -6.67 -17.06
N ASP A 284 -5.62 -7.28 -17.35
CA ASP A 284 -5.32 -8.66 -17.00
C ASP A 284 -3.83 -8.89 -16.73
N TYR A 285 -3.51 -10.00 -16.07
CA TYR A 285 -2.15 -10.40 -15.70
C TYR A 285 -1.95 -11.91 -15.87
N VAL A 286 -0.76 -12.30 -16.30
CA VAL A 286 -0.34 -13.70 -16.30
C VAL A 286 0.39 -14.02 -15.00
N LEU A 287 -0.21 -14.81 -14.13
CA LEU A 287 0.31 -15.07 -12.78
C LEU A 287 1.57 -15.95 -12.77
N LYS A 288 1.63 -16.94 -13.66
CA LYS A 288 2.73 -17.92 -13.80
C LYS A 288 3.12 -18.11 -15.25
N ALA A 289 4.35 -18.54 -15.51
CA ALA A 289 4.81 -18.88 -16.84
C ALA A 289 3.90 -19.93 -17.48
N GLY A 290 3.45 -19.66 -18.71
CA GLY A 290 2.54 -20.55 -19.46
C GLY A 290 1.09 -20.54 -18.97
N GLY A 291 0.74 -19.73 -17.96
CA GLY A 291 -0.64 -19.54 -17.51
C GLY A 291 -1.45 -18.66 -18.46
N SER A 292 -2.76 -18.77 -18.39
CA SER A 292 -3.68 -17.86 -19.07
C SER A 292 -3.74 -16.50 -18.35
N PRO A 293 -4.05 -15.41 -19.06
CA PRO A 293 -4.35 -14.13 -18.43
C PRO A 293 -5.53 -14.25 -17.46
N VAL A 294 -5.41 -13.58 -16.32
CA VAL A 294 -6.42 -13.48 -15.27
C VAL A 294 -6.85 -12.02 -15.20
N GLY A 295 -8.14 -11.76 -15.33
CA GLY A 295 -8.68 -10.41 -15.28
C GLY A 295 -8.41 -9.71 -13.96
N LEU A 296 -8.28 -8.40 -14.00
CA LEU A 296 -7.96 -7.59 -12.81
C LEU A 296 -8.86 -7.93 -11.61
N PHE A 297 -10.16 -8.00 -11.82
CA PHE A 297 -11.12 -8.27 -10.74
C PHE A 297 -11.25 -9.75 -10.38
N ASP A 298 -10.69 -10.67 -11.17
CA ASP A 298 -10.58 -12.08 -10.84
C ASP A 298 -9.38 -12.33 -9.88
N THR A 299 -8.50 -11.31 -9.71
CA THR A 299 -7.43 -11.33 -8.71
C THR A 299 -7.90 -10.91 -7.31
N ARG A 300 -9.19 -10.82 -7.06
CA ARG A 300 -9.77 -10.41 -5.79
C ARG A 300 -9.31 -11.30 -4.63
N GLY A 301 -8.97 -10.64 -3.51
CA GLY A 301 -8.60 -11.28 -2.24
C GLY A 301 -9.78 -11.42 -1.27
N PHE A 302 -9.54 -11.12 0.00
CA PHE A 302 -10.46 -11.24 1.14
C PHE A 302 -10.99 -12.65 1.39
N GLY A 303 -10.14 -13.66 1.17
CA GLY A 303 -10.48 -15.05 1.41
C GLY A 303 -9.29 -15.97 1.30
N ARG A 304 -9.48 -17.24 1.71
CA ARG A 304 -8.45 -18.27 1.55
C ARG A 304 -8.10 -18.45 0.08
N ARG A 305 -6.82 -18.61 -0.19
CA ARG A 305 -6.29 -18.76 -1.54
C ARG A 305 -5.67 -20.14 -1.71
N GLY A 306 -5.86 -20.71 -2.89
CA GLY A 306 -5.20 -21.95 -3.26
C GLY A 306 -3.93 -21.70 -4.09
N PRO A 307 -3.15 -22.76 -4.38
CA PRO A 307 -1.89 -22.67 -5.11
C PRO A 307 -2.02 -22.14 -6.55
N GLU A 308 -3.23 -22.20 -7.12
CA GLU A 308 -3.53 -21.63 -8.45
C GLU A 308 -3.37 -20.10 -8.49
N THR A 309 -3.53 -19.44 -7.34
CA THR A 309 -3.42 -17.97 -7.19
C THR A 309 -2.02 -17.50 -6.81
N ASP A 310 -1.08 -18.41 -6.56
CA ASP A 310 0.31 -18.04 -6.30
C ASP A 310 0.90 -17.36 -7.54
N ILE A 311 1.61 -16.26 -7.32
CA ILE A 311 2.31 -15.55 -8.39
C ILE A 311 3.77 -15.99 -8.50
N GLU A 312 4.26 -16.01 -9.72
CA GLU A 312 5.69 -16.08 -9.99
C GLU A 312 6.25 -14.67 -9.94
N MET A 313 6.98 -14.32 -8.88
CA MET A 313 7.47 -12.94 -8.64
C MET A 313 8.26 -12.38 -9.81
N GLY A 314 9.04 -13.19 -10.53
CA GLY A 314 9.76 -12.79 -11.73
C GLY A 314 8.88 -12.38 -12.91
N ARG A 315 7.56 -12.67 -12.86
CA ARG A 315 6.59 -12.18 -13.84
C ARG A 315 6.11 -10.76 -13.56
N PHE A 316 6.28 -10.30 -12.33
CA PHE A 316 5.81 -9.00 -11.85
C PHE A 316 6.95 -8.03 -11.55
N PHE A 317 8.12 -8.54 -11.21
CA PHE A 317 9.32 -7.76 -10.91
C PHE A 317 10.49 -8.29 -11.73
N SER A 318 11.30 -7.43 -12.28
CA SER A 318 12.49 -7.79 -13.06
C SER A 318 13.61 -8.31 -12.14
N ILE A 319 13.44 -9.55 -11.68
CA ILE A 319 14.34 -10.24 -10.74
C ILE A 319 15.16 -11.27 -11.50
N GLY A 320 16.47 -11.35 -11.20
CA GLY A 320 17.33 -12.40 -11.73
C GLY A 320 17.51 -12.37 -13.26
N GLY A 321 17.27 -11.23 -13.91
CA GLY A 321 17.37 -11.08 -15.37
C GLY A 321 16.10 -11.52 -16.13
N ALA A 322 15.05 -11.94 -15.45
CA ALA A 322 13.75 -12.19 -16.06
C ALA A 322 13.08 -10.88 -16.47
N ALA A 323 12.43 -10.86 -17.65
CA ALA A 323 11.63 -9.73 -18.08
C ALA A 323 10.22 -9.84 -17.46
N ALA A 324 9.88 -8.92 -16.56
CA ALA A 324 8.54 -8.82 -15.98
C ALA A 324 7.53 -8.28 -16.99
N GLN A 325 6.25 -8.59 -16.77
CA GLN A 325 5.13 -7.91 -17.40
C GLN A 325 5.22 -6.41 -17.05
N LYS A 326 4.74 -5.56 -17.95
CA LYS A 326 4.81 -4.12 -17.74
C LYS A 326 3.48 -3.56 -17.23
N ALA A 327 3.60 -2.59 -16.34
CA ALA A 327 2.50 -1.73 -15.96
C ALA A 327 2.03 -0.91 -17.18
N GLN A 328 0.81 -0.40 -17.15
CA GLN A 328 0.38 0.59 -18.14
C GLN A 328 1.23 1.86 -17.99
N ALA A 329 1.53 2.51 -19.10
CA ALA A 329 2.19 3.82 -19.09
C ALA A 329 1.35 4.84 -18.32
N VAL A 330 2.00 5.60 -17.43
CA VAL A 330 1.33 6.71 -16.73
C VAL A 330 0.88 7.74 -17.77
N GLY A 331 -0.40 8.02 -17.79
CA GLY A 331 -1.02 8.94 -18.73
C GLY A 331 -2.43 9.30 -18.30
N THR A 332 -3.19 9.84 -19.23
CA THR A 332 -4.59 10.19 -18.99
C THR A 332 -5.55 9.00 -19.14
N GLY A 333 -5.08 7.87 -19.70
CA GLY A 333 -5.90 6.68 -19.89
C GLY A 333 -5.84 5.73 -18.70
N MET A 334 -6.97 5.14 -18.33
CA MET A 334 -7.11 4.07 -17.35
C MET A 334 -7.89 2.91 -17.96
N ALA A 335 -7.58 1.68 -17.55
CA ALA A 335 -8.31 0.50 -17.99
C ALA A 335 -9.81 0.69 -17.73
N ASP A 336 -10.65 0.42 -18.72
CA ASP A 336 -12.10 0.67 -18.65
C ASP A 336 -12.80 -0.22 -17.61
N ASP A 337 -12.25 -1.40 -17.31
CA ASP A 337 -12.70 -2.26 -16.21
C ASP A 337 -12.80 -1.51 -14.87
N LEU A 338 -11.89 -0.56 -14.60
CA LEU A 338 -11.91 0.25 -13.38
C LEU A 338 -13.14 1.16 -13.26
N PHE A 339 -13.83 1.43 -14.38
CA PHE A 339 -15.04 2.25 -14.39
C PHE A 339 -16.33 1.45 -14.15
N GLU A 340 -16.23 0.13 -13.99
CA GLU A 340 -17.35 -0.73 -13.61
C GLU A 340 -16.95 -1.70 -12.48
N LEU A 341 -17.05 -1.22 -11.23
CA LEU A 341 -16.59 -1.96 -10.05
C LEU A 341 -17.53 -3.12 -9.71
N PRO A 342 -17.14 -4.39 -9.88
CA PRO A 342 -18.02 -5.56 -9.72
C PRO A 342 -18.42 -5.84 -8.27
N PHE A 343 -17.65 -5.31 -7.31
CA PHE A 343 -17.83 -5.55 -5.87
C PHE A 343 -18.76 -4.56 -5.18
N VAL A 344 -19.27 -3.55 -5.88
CA VAL A 344 -20.23 -2.60 -5.31
C VAL A 344 -21.59 -3.30 -5.21
N GLY A 345 -22.03 -3.50 -3.95
CA GLY A 345 -23.26 -4.24 -3.63
C GLY A 345 -24.50 -3.37 -3.48
N GLU A 346 -25.56 -3.98 -2.96
CA GLU A 346 -26.84 -3.30 -2.63
C GLU A 346 -26.65 -2.31 -1.47
N GLY A 347 -27.51 -1.29 -1.44
CA GLY A 347 -27.51 -0.28 -0.37
C GLY A 347 -26.55 0.89 -0.57
N PHE A 348 -25.89 0.96 -1.70
CA PHE A 348 -25.03 2.09 -2.04
C PHE A 348 -25.88 3.35 -2.32
N THR A 349 -25.52 4.46 -1.66
CA THR A 349 -26.18 5.76 -1.86
C THR A 349 -25.16 6.79 -2.32
N VAL A 350 -25.57 7.68 -3.23
CA VAL A 350 -24.80 8.86 -3.61
C VAL A 350 -25.54 10.08 -3.04
N GLY A 351 -24.96 10.69 -2.01
CA GLY A 351 -25.66 11.70 -1.22
C GLY A 351 -26.88 11.08 -0.51
N THR A 352 -28.05 11.70 -0.68
CA THR A 352 -29.33 11.21 -0.12
C THR A 352 -30.12 10.32 -1.07
N ALA A 353 -29.67 10.18 -2.33
CA ALA A 353 -30.36 9.41 -3.34
C ALA A 353 -29.89 7.94 -3.35
N ALA A 354 -30.83 7.01 -3.23
CA ALA A 354 -30.57 5.61 -3.50
C ALA A 354 -30.32 5.42 -5.01
N VAL A 355 -29.22 4.78 -5.35
CA VAL A 355 -28.88 4.43 -6.74
C VAL A 355 -28.94 2.91 -6.91
N SER A 356 -29.26 2.45 -8.11
CA SER A 356 -29.21 1.03 -8.41
C SER A 356 -27.76 0.52 -8.33
N VAL A 357 -27.58 -0.78 -8.02
CA VAL A 357 -26.24 -1.42 -8.01
C VAL A 357 -25.49 -1.18 -9.31
N ALA A 358 -26.16 -1.28 -10.46
CA ALA A 358 -25.53 -1.03 -11.76
C ALA A 358 -25.03 0.42 -11.91
N GLN A 359 -25.78 1.41 -11.42
CA GLN A 359 -25.36 2.82 -11.41
C GLN A 359 -24.20 3.04 -10.43
N ALA A 360 -24.28 2.46 -9.24
CA ALA A 360 -23.22 2.56 -8.25
C ALA A 360 -21.87 2.01 -8.77
N LYS A 361 -21.89 0.85 -9.42
CA LYS A 361 -20.70 0.27 -10.06
C LYS A 361 -20.04 1.22 -11.06
N LYS A 362 -20.84 1.90 -11.90
CA LYS A 362 -20.36 2.81 -12.94
C LYS A 362 -19.92 4.17 -12.41
N LEU A 363 -20.49 4.64 -11.30
CA LEU A 363 -20.21 5.96 -10.77
C LEU A 363 -19.04 5.97 -9.77
N GLY A 364 -18.68 4.83 -9.18
CA GLY A 364 -17.71 4.77 -8.09
C GLY A 364 -16.37 5.40 -8.44
N LEU A 365 -15.66 4.86 -9.44
CA LEU A 365 -14.36 5.39 -9.86
C LEU A 365 -14.49 6.78 -10.48
N ARG A 366 -15.50 7.02 -11.31
CA ARG A 366 -15.75 8.32 -11.94
C ARG A 366 -15.85 9.44 -10.91
N ASN A 367 -16.69 9.26 -9.89
CA ASN A 367 -16.85 10.27 -8.83
C ASN A 367 -15.56 10.43 -8.01
N MET A 368 -14.89 9.35 -7.69
CA MET A 368 -13.63 9.39 -7.00
C MET A 368 -12.56 10.17 -7.77
N LEU A 369 -12.43 9.95 -9.07
CA LEU A 369 -11.49 10.70 -9.92
C LEU A 369 -11.87 12.17 -10.02
N ARG A 370 -13.14 12.48 -10.27
CA ARG A 370 -13.65 13.85 -10.30
C ARG A 370 -13.29 14.60 -9.02
N ASP A 371 -13.57 14.01 -7.86
CA ASP A 371 -13.37 14.66 -6.58
C ASP A 371 -11.86 14.83 -6.27
N ARG A 372 -11.03 13.90 -6.74
CA ARG A 372 -9.56 13.99 -6.62
C ARG A 372 -8.97 15.06 -7.52
N TYR A 373 -9.41 15.14 -8.77
CA TYR A 373 -8.95 16.21 -9.66
C TYR A 373 -9.36 17.59 -9.16
N ALA A 374 -10.51 17.70 -8.49
CA ALA A 374 -10.90 18.94 -7.84
C ALA A 374 -9.88 19.40 -6.78
N LEU A 375 -9.20 18.47 -6.09
CA LEU A 375 -8.15 18.79 -5.12
C LEU A 375 -6.87 19.37 -5.76
N LEU A 376 -6.66 19.14 -7.06
CA LEU A 376 -5.49 19.61 -7.81
C LEU A 376 -5.74 20.93 -8.54
N LEU A 377 -6.97 21.44 -8.53
CA LEU A 377 -7.27 22.72 -9.14
C LEU A 377 -6.70 23.85 -8.27
N PRO A 378 -5.99 24.82 -8.88
CA PRO A 378 -5.58 26.00 -8.14
C PRO A 378 -6.81 26.76 -7.66
N SER A 379 -6.77 27.16 -6.41
CA SER A 379 -7.80 27.97 -5.75
C SER A 379 -7.78 29.41 -6.24
#